data_f467a2792fa883f264941b4cdcedc619
#
_entry.id   f467a2792fa883f264941b4cdcedc619
#
_cell.length_a   1.000
_cell.length_b   1.000
_cell.length_c   1.000
_cell.angle_alpha   90.00
_cell.angle_beta   90.00
_cell.angle_gamma   90.00
#
_symmetry.space_group_name_H-M   'P 1'
#
loop_
_entity.id
_entity.type
_entity.pdbx_description
1 polymer ?
#
loop_
_entity_poly.entity_id
_entity_poly.type
_entity_poly.pdbx_seq_one_letter_code
_entity_poly.pdbx_strand_id
1 'polypeptide(L)'
;MIKKITVTTGTRAEYGILRSLLKEIKKSKKLKLFLLVTGSHLSKKHGYTIKDIKKDHFKISYKIPVITSDNKIDVVKGLGFSIAKFATIFEKIKPDFNLVLGDRDEMLASSIAAYHMDIPNVHIHGGDVSGGIDEYTRHAITKISNIHFVATEKSKKRVLRMGENPKYVFVTGSLSLDELVQGNFTDKKTLMKKYNVKLDNHTIILLQHPVTTQNEYTEKQIKTTLKAISQIGYQTIAISPNADPGNSKIFKQLNFLSKKYKFVNFYASLPREDYLGFLKYSGVLVGNSSSGLIEGSYFGIPVINIGSRQLRREKAKNVIDVTNDDSDAIKRKLFSTINSKKNRYPVSYIYGKGNSSKKIVKYLETIKISKELIEKQYYNKNER
;
A
#
# COMPACT_ATOMS: atom_id res chain seq x y z
N MET A 1 24.18 -18.17 -13.13
CA MET A 1 22.84 -18.83 -13.08
C MET A 1 21.76 -17.74 -12.99
N ILE A 2 20.65 -17.87 -13.71
CA ILE A 2 19.52 -16.93 -13.66
C ILE A 2 18.59 -17.36 -12.52
N LYS A 3 18.35 -16.47 -11.56
CA LYS A 3 17.48 -16.76 -10.41
C LYS A 3 16.01 -16.53 -10.78
N LYS A 4 15.17 -17.49 -10.46
CA LYS A 4 13.71 -17.43 -10.64
C LYS A 4 13.06 -16.72 -9.45
N ILE A 5 12.29 -15.68 -9.71
CA ILE A 5 11.61 -14.91 -8.66
C ILE A 5 10.11 -14.99 -8.91
N THR A 6 9.37 -15.50 -7.94
CA THR A 6 7.92 -15.33 -7.90
C THR A 6 7.58 -14.01 -7.22
N VAL A 7 6.65 -13.24 -7.81
CA VAL A 7 6.09 -12.03 -7.23
C VAL A 7 4.58 -12.17 -7.22
N THR A 8 3.98 -12.07 -6.04
CA THR A 8 2.53 -12.15 -5.87
C THR A 8 1.91 -10.76 -5.82
N THR A 9 0.76 -10.57 -6.46
CA THR A 9 -0.05 -9.34 -6.36
C THR A 9 -1.54 -9.66 -6.27
N GLY A 10 -2.21 -9.05 -5.28
CA GLY A 10 -3.61 -9.29 -4.94
C GLY A 10 -4.55 -8.13 -5.26
N THR A 11 -4.03 -6.89 -5.31
CA THR A 11 -4.85 -5.68 -5.48
C THR A 11 -4.23 -4.67 -6.41
N ARG A 12 -5.08 -3.80 -6.98
CA ARG A 12 -4.62 -2.70 -7.84
C ARG A 12 -3.67 -1.73 -7.12
N ALA A 13 -3.97 -1.39 -5.87
CA ALA A 13 -3.16 -0.47 -5.09
C ALA A 13 -1.75 -1.03 -4.87
N GLU A 14 -1.65 -2.31 -4.52
CA GLU A 14 -0.39 -3.03 -4.34
C GLU A 14 0.38 -3.17 -5.65
N TYR A 15 -0.31 -3.59 -6.74
CA TYR A 15 0.28 -3.68 -8.08
C TYR A 15 0.89 -2.35 -8.52
N GLY A 16 0.18 -1.23 -8.29
CA GLY A 16 0.69 0.10 -8.60
C GLY A 16 2.01 0.42 -7.88
N ILE A 17 2.20 -0.09 -6.67
CA ILE A 17 3.46 0.05 -5.91
C ILE A 17 4.55 -0.89 -6.46
N LEU A 18 4.18 -2.13 -6.80
CA LEU A 18 5.11 -3.14 -7.33
C LEU A 18 5.58 -2.86 -8.76
N ARG A 19 4.84 -2.07 -9.53
CA ARG A 19 5.05 -1.88 -10.98
C ARG A 19 6.47 -1.46 -11.35
N SER A 20 7.08 -0.55 -10.60
CA SER A 20 8.49 -0.16 -10.79
C SER A 20 9.46 -1.31 -10.57
N LEU A 21 9.23 -2.11 -9.53
CA LEU A 21 10.06 -3.27 -9.21
C LEU A 21 9.93 -4.36 -10.28
N LEU A 22 8.71 -4.65 -10.74
CA LEU A 22 8.47 -5.61 -11.83
C LEU A 22 9.20 -5.21 -13.11
N LYS A 23 9.22 -3.90 -13.45
CA LYS A 23 9.98 -3.37 -14.59
C LYS A 23 11.48 -3.58 -14.41
N GLU A 24 12.03 -3.30 -13.23
CA GLU A 24 13.46 -3.48 -12.97
C GLU A 24 13.87 -4.97 -12.95
N ILE A 25 13.04 -5.87 -12.38
CA ILE A 25 13.28 -7.31 -12.45
C ILE A 25 13.28 -7.78 -13.92
N LYS A 26 12.33 -7.31 -14.76
CA LYS A 26 12.25 -7.66 -16.18
C LYS A 26 13.47 -7.21 -16.98
N LYS A 27 14.13 -6.12 -16.59
CA LYS A 27 15.38 -5.62 -17.23
C LYS A 27 16.61 -6.40 -16.83
N SER A 28 16.59 -7.10 -15.69
CA SER A 28 17.75 -7.83 -15.18
C SER A 28 18.05 -9.04 -16.05
N LYS A 29 19.33 -9.22 -16.37
CA LYS A 29 19.84 -10.45 -17.05
C LYS A 29 20.06 -11.60 -16.07
N LYS A 30 20.00 -11.37 -14.75
CA LYS A 30 20.26 -12.37 -13.71
C LYS A 30 18.98 -12.85 -13.00
N LEU A 31 17.83 -12.22 -13.27
CA LEU A 31 16.57 -12.52 -12.62
C LEU A 31 15.50 -12.88 -13.66
N LYS A 32 14.68 -13.89 -13.37
CA LYS A 32 13.53 -14.31 -14.19
C LYS A 32 12.25 -14.17 -13.40
N LEU A 33 11.37 -13.26 -13.84
CA LEU A 33 10.09 -12.96 -13.19
C LEU A 33 9.03 -14.02 -13.48
N PHE A 34 8.35 -14.49 -12.43
CA PHE A 34 7.11 -15.26 -12.48
C PHE A 34 6.03 -14.48 -11.71
N LEU A 35 5.16 -13.79 -12.41
CA LEU A 35 4.11 -12.97 -11.82
C LEU A 35 2.88 -13.81 -11.50
N LEU A 36 2.50 -13.85 -10.21
CA LEU A 36 1.34 -14.57 -9.69
C LEU A 36 0.26 -13.55 -9.35
N VAL A 37 -0.91 -13.68 -9.98
CA VAL A 37 -2.02 -12.73 -9.83
C VAL A 37 -3.16 -13.39 -9.08
N THR A 38 -3.65 -12.74 -8.03
CA THR A 38 -4.66 -13.29 -7.13
C THR A 38 -5.63 -12.20 -6.64
N GLY A 39 -6.44 -12.51 -5.64
CA GLY A 39 -7.27 -11.57 -4.90
C GLY A 39 -8.23 -10.76 -5.76
N SER A 40 -8.35 -9.48 -5.43
CA SER A 40 -9.31 -8.57 -6.08
C SER A 40 -9.01 -8.30 -7.56
N HIS A 41 -7.79 -8.58 -8.03
CA HIS A 41 -7.48 -8.51 -9.47
C HIS A 41 -8.35 -9.40 -10.33
N LEU A 42 -8.79 -10.54 -9.79
CA LEU A 42 -9.59 -11.54 -10.49
C LEU A 42 -11.10 -11.40 -10.22
N SER A 43 -11.49 -10.47 -9.37
CA SER A 43 -12.90 -10.25 -8.97
C SER A 43 -13.58 -9.22 -9.86
N LYS A 44 -14.69 -9.59 -10.51
CA LYS A 44 -15.54 -8.66 -11.27
C LYS A 44 -16.15 -7.60 -10.36
N LYS A 45 -16.54 -7.96 -9.13
CA LYS A 45 -17.08 -7.05 -8.11
C LYS A 45 -16.10 -5.91 -7.77
N HIS A 46 -14.80 -6.16 -7.86
CA HIS A 46 -13.74 -5.18 -7.57
C HIS A 46 -13.06 -4.62 -8.83
N GLY A 47 -13.77 -4.64 -9.98
CA GLY A 47 -13.33 -3.98 -11.22
C GLY A 47 -12.43 -4.79 -12.13
N TYR A 48 -12.11 -6.08 -11.79
CA TYR A 48 -11.32 -6.99 -12.62
C TYR A 48 -10.00 -6.38 -13.11
N THR A 49 -9.22 -5.85 -12.18
CA THR A 49 -8.05 -5.01 -12.43
C THR A 49 -6.82 -5.74 -13.02
N ILE A 50 -6.93 -7.04 -13.29
CA ILE A 50 -5.95 -7.80 -14.09
C ILE A 50 -5.72 -7.17 -15.48
N LYS A 51 -6.68 -6.37 -15.98
CA LYS A 51 -6.55 -5.62 -17.22
C LYS A 51 -5.40 -4.62 -17.18
N ASP A 52 -5.16 -3.99 -16.02
CA ASP A 52 -4.08 -3.02 -15.83
C ASP A 52 -2.70 -3.70 -15.97
N ILE A 53 -2.57 -4.92 -15.42
CA ILE A 53 -1.35 -5.75 -15.53
C ILE A 53 -1.06 -6.12 -16.98
N LYS A 54 -2.11 -6.50 -17.74
CA LYS A 54 -1.99 -6.83 -19.15
C LYS A 54 -1.63 -5.61 -19.99
N LYS A 55 -2.20 -4.43 -19.68
CA LYS A 55 -1.89 -3.16 -20.35
C LYS A 55 -0.42 -2.77 -20.19
N ASP A 56 0.19 -3.11 -19.05
CA ASP A 56 1.61 -2.88 -18.80
C ASP A 56 2.53 -3.96 -19.43
N HIS A 57 1.96 -4.87 -20.25
CA HIS A 57 2.68 -5.92 -20.97
C HIS A 57 3.49 -6.88 -20.05
N PHE A 58 3.01 -7.13 -18.84
CA PHE A 58 3.58 -8.18 -17.99
C PHE A 58 2.95 -9.54 -18.33
N LYS A 59 3.83 -10.55 -18.50
CA LYS A 59 3.40 -11.94 -18.62
C LYS A 59 2.92 -12.44 -17.25
N ILE A 60 1.64 -12.77 -17.16
CA ILE A 60 1.05 -13.41 -15.98
C ILE A 60 1.37 -14.89 -16.05
N SER A 61 2.13 -15.38 -15.07
CA SER A 61 2.53 -16.81 -15.03
C SER A 61 1.40 -17.68 -14.54
N TYR A 62 0.72 -17.25 -13.45
CA TYR A 62 -0.44 -17.97 -12.90
C TYR A 62 -1.48 -17.00 -12.37
N LYS A 63 -2.75 -17.44 -12.43
CA LYS A 63 -3.89 -16.81 -11.79
C LYS A 63 -4.37 -17.72 -10.66
N ILE A 64 -4.53 -17.15 -9.47
CA ILE A 64 -4.93 -17.89 -8.28
C ILE A 64 -6.26 -17.26 -7.79
N PRO A 65 -7.41 -17.80 -8.21
CA PRO A 65 -8.70 -17.33 -7.71
C PRO A 65 -8.77 -17.55 -6.21
N VAL A 66 -9.14 -16.51 -5.47
CA VAL A 66 -9.37 -16.58 -4.03
C VAL A 66 -10.81 -16.20 -3.76
N ILE A 67 -11.43 -16.83 -2.78
CA ILE A 67 -12.76 -16.45 -2.30
C ILE A 67 -12.63 -15.08 -1.62
N THR A 68 -13.18 -14.05 -2.25
CA THR A 68 -13.31 -12.73 -1.63
C THR A 68 -14.70 -12.63 -1.01
N SER A 69 -14.77 -12.62 0.32
CA SER A 69 -16.02 -12.55 1.08
C SER A 69 -15.86 -11.60 2.26
N ASP A 70 -16.96 -10.98 2.69
CA ASP A 70 -17.03 -10.24 3.95
C ASP A 70 -17.26 -11.17 5.17
N ASN A 71 -17.46 -12.47 4.93
CA ASN A 71 -17.65 -13.50 5.94
C ASN A 71 -16.30 -14.02 6.44
N LYS A 72 -16.08 -14.01 7.75
CA LYS A 72 -14.83 -14.45 8.37
C LYS A 72 -14.46 -15.92 8.08
N ILE A 73 -15.44 -16.82 8.03
CA ILE A 73 -15.22 -18.23 7.73
C ILE A 73 -14.71 -18.41 6.29
N ASP A 74 -15.31 -17.70 5.34
CA ASP A 74 -14.90 -17.76 3.93
C ASP A 74 -13.50 -17.20 3.73
N VAL A 75 -13.13 -16.14 4.47
CA VAL A 75 -11.76 -15.58 4.45
C VAL A 75 -10.75 -16.65 4.90
N VAL A 76 -11.02 -17.36 6.00
CA VAL A 76 -10.14 -18.43 6.51
C VAL A 76 -10.06 -19.60 5.52
N LYS A 77 -11.21 -20.06 4.98
CA LYS A 77 -11.22 -21.12 3.94
C LYS A 77 -10.44 -20.68 2.69
N GLY A 78 -10.61 -19.42 2.26
CA GLY A 78 -9.88 -18.84 1.14
C GLY A 78 -8.37 -18.80 1.36
N LEU A 79 -7.92 -18.48 2.58
CA LEU A 79 -6.52 -18.51 2.96
C LEU A 79 -5.95 -19.93 2.85
N GLY A 80 -6.60 -20.94 3.43
CA GLY A 80 -6.18 -22.35 3.34
C GLY A 80 -6.10 -22.85 1.89
N PHE A 81 -7.12 -22.54 1.10
CA PHE A 81 -7.12 -22.87 -0.35
C PHE A 81 -5.95 -22.22 -1.08
N SER A 82 -5.67 -20.94 -0.77
CA SER A 82 -4.58 -20.20 -1.40
C SER A 82 -3.22 -20.81 -1.07
N ILE A 83 -2.96 -21.23 0.16
CA ILE A 83 -1.72 -21.91 0.57
C ILE A 83 -1.50 -23.17 -0.28
N ALA A 84 -2.50 -24.03 -0.42
CA ALA A 84 -2.41 -25.25 -1.24
C ALA A 84 -2.14 -24.94 -2.71
N LYS A 85 -2.75 -23.88 -3.26
CA LYS A 85 -2.52 -23.46 -4.65
C LYS A 85 -1.12 -22.90 -4.87
N PHE A 86 -0.61 -22.09 -3.94
CA PHE A 86 0.77 -21.60 -4.01
C PHE A 86 1.76 -22.74 -3.96
N ALA A 87 1.61 -23.73 -3.07
CA ALA A 87 2.47 -24.90 -2.99
C ALA A 87 2.55 -25.65 -4.33
N THR A 88 1.40 -25.95 -4.96
CA THR A 88 1.34 -26.59 -6.28
C THR A 88 2.07 -25.78 -7.38
N ILE A 89 1.99 -24.44 -7.31
CA ILE A 89 2.65 -23.56 -8.29
C ILE A 89 4.16 -23.50 -8.04
N PHE A 90 4.56 -23.43 -6.78
CA PHE A 90 5.99 -23.40 -6.41
C PHE A 90 6.70 -24.70 -6.76
N GLU A 91 6.05 -25.85 -6.60
CA GLU A 91 6.56 -27.15 -7.07
C GLU A 91 6.90 -27.15 -8.57
N LYS A 92 6.02 -26.52 -9.40
CA LYS A 92 6.21 -26.41 -10.85
C LYS A 92 7.29 -25.40 -11.24
N ILE A 93 7.35 -24.25 -10.58
CA ILE A 93 8.29 -23.16 -10.91
C ILE A 93 9.67 -23.45 -10.33
N LYS A 94 9.73 -23.99 -9.10
CA LYS A 94 10.92 -24.10 -8.25
C LYS A 94 11.65 -22.76 -8.18
N PRO A 95 11.01 -21.72 -7.55
CA PRO A 95 11.61 -20.40 -7.50
C PRO A 95 12.78 -20.35 -6.52
N ASP A 96 13.75 -19.51 -6.81
CA ASP A 96 14.87 -19.20 -5.93
C ASP A 96 14.47 -18.21 -4.83
N PHE A 97 13.47 -17.36 -5.11
CA PHE A 97 12.90 -16.41 -4.14
C PHE A 97 11.40 -16.25 -4.34
N ASN A 98 10.67 -16.19 -3.23
CA ASN A 98 9.28 -15.74 -3.19
C ASN A 98 9.21 -14.32 -2.64
N LEU A 99 8.79 -13.36 -3.46
CA LEU A 99 8.72 -11.95 -3.11
C LEU A 99 7.29 -11.52 -2.84
N VAL A 100 7.07 -10.94 -1.67
CA VAL A 100 5.78 -10.44 -1.19
C VAL A 100 5.90 -9.01 -0.67
N LEU A 101 4.84 -8.21 -0.88
CA LEU A 101 4.76 -6.83 -0.43
C LEU A 101 3.67 -6.67 0.63
N GLY A 102 4.02 -6.11 1.78
CA GLY A 102 3.06 -5.64 2.77
C GLY A 102 2.47 -6.75 3.66
N ASP A 103 1.14 -6.80 3.77
CA ASP A 103 0.44 -7.36 4.91
C ASP A 103 -0.89 -8.05 4.58
N ARG A 104 -1.14 -8.36 3.33
CA ARG A 104 -2.41 -8.97 2.93
C ARG A 104 -2.40 -10.49 3.11
N ASP A 105 -3.60 -11.07 3.26
CA ASP A 105 -3.77 -12.52 3.45
C ASP A 105 -3.18 -13.33 2.28
N GLU A 106 -3.27 -12.81 1.04
CA GLU A 106 -2.68 -13.47 -0.13
C GLU A 106 -1.16 -13.54 -0.04
N MET A 107 -0.52 -12.52 0.57
CA MET A 107 0.91 -12.49 0.81
C MET A 107 1.31 -13.44 1.93
N LEU A 108 0.48 -13.54 2.97
CA LEU A 108 0.66 -14.51 4.04
C LEU A 108 0.57 -15.95 3.50
N ALA A 109 -0.45 -16.25 2.69
CA ALA A 109 -0.62 -17.57 2.06
C ALA A 109 0.59 -17.95 1.22
N SER A 110 1.06 -17.03 0.36
CA SER A 110 2.25 -17.22 -0.47
C SER A 110 3.49 -17.47 0.39
N SER A 111 3.65 -16.71 1.48
CA SER A 111 4.81 -16.82 2.38
C SER A 111 4.81 -18.13 3.19
N ILE A 112 3.65 -18.59 3.65
CA ILE A 112 3.52 -19.87 4.36
C ILE A 112 3.90 -21.03 3.41
N ALA A 113 3.36 -21.04 2.19
CA ALA A 113 3.68 -22.07 1.21
C ALA A 113 5.18 -22.09 0.88
N ALA A 114 5.80 -20.94 0.65
CA ALA A 114 7.23 -20.83 0.37
C ALA A 114 8.09 -21.30 1.56
N TYR A 115 7.73 -20.87 2.78
CA TYR A 115 8.44 -21.25 4.00
C TYR A 115 8.51 -22.79 4.17
N HIS A 116 7.38 -23.49 3.98
CA HIS A 116 7.31 -24.93 4.11
C HIS A 116 7.97 -25.72 2.95
N MET A 117 8.34 -25.02 1.88
CA MET A 117 9.01 -25.60 0.72
C MET A 117 10.48 -25.17 0.59
N ASP A 118 11.08 -24.66 1.67
CA ASP A 118 12.46 -24.18 1.73
C ASP A 118 12.79 -23.11 0.67
N ILE A 119 11.79 -22.34 0.25
CA ILE A 119 11.93 -21.23 -0.69
C ILE A 119 12.12 -19.94 0.11
N PRO A 120 13.27 -19.26 0.02
CA PRO A 120 13.49 -18.01 0.74
C PRO A 120 12.44 -16.94 0.44
N ASN A 121 11.73 -16.51 1.46
CA ASN A 121 10.80 -15.38 1.40
C ASN A 121 11.56 -14.05 1.44
N VAL A 122 11.17 -13.15 0.55
CA VAL A 122 11.63 -11.77 0.45
C VAL A 122 10.47 -10.85 0.81
N HIS A 123 10.50 -10.21 1.95
CA HIS A 123 9.44 -9.33 2.44
C HIS A 123 9.78 -7.87 2.22
N ILE A 124 8.92 -7.16 1.48
CA ILE A 124 9.02 -5.73 1.25
C ILE A 124 8.02 -5.00 2.17
N HIS A 125 8.43 -3.89 2.77
CA HIS A 125 7.68 -3.09 3.76
C HIS A 125 7.38 -3.83 5.07
N GLY A 126 8.19 -4.83 5.44
CA GLY A 126 8.18 -5.40 6.78
C GLY A 126 8.57 -4.38 7.86
N GLY A 127 8.15 -4.63 9.10
CA GLY A 127 8.47 -3.76 10.24
C GLY A 127 7.71 -2.44 10.31
N ASP A 128 6.86 -2.11 9.33
CA ASP A 128 5.95 -0.97 9.42
C ASP A 128 4.88 -1.25 10.51
N VAL A 129 4.39 -0.19 11.15
CA VAL A 129 3.30 -0.25 12.12
C VAL A 129 2.06 0.41 11.56
N SER A 130 0.89 -0.14 11.86
CA SER A 130 -0.41 0.39 11.46
C SER A 130 -1.47 -0.02 12.49
N GLY A 131 -2.61 0.63 12.51
CA GLY A 131 -3.73 0.16 13.33
C GLY A 131 -4.48 -0.97 12.62
N GLY A 132 -4.78 -2.06 13.34
CA GLY A 132 -5.61 -3.13 12.83
C GLY A 132 -4.90 -4.48 12.64
N ILE A 133 -5.63 -5.44 12.09
CA ILE A 133 -5.17 -6.82 11.89
C ILE A 133 -3.99 -6.90 10.92
N ASP A 134 -3.89 -5.97 10.00
CA ASP A 134 -2.80 -5.88 9.00
C ASP A 134 -1.42 -5.85 9.66
N GLU A 135 -1.29 -5.24 10.85
CA GLU A 135 -0.03 -5.19 11.58
C GLU A 135 0.43 -6.59 12.01
N TYR A 136 -0.50 -7.42 12.54
CA TYR A 136 -0.19 -8.79 12.93
C TYR A 136 0.21 -9.65 11.74
N THR A 137 -0.56 -9.56 10.64
CA THR A 137 -0.26 -10.26 9.39
C THR A 137 1.12 -9.86 8.84
N ARG A 138 1.44 -8.56 8.84
CA ARG A 138 2.76 -8.05 8.41
C ARG A 138 3.88 -8.62 9.26
N HIS A 139 3.72 -8.64 10.56
CA HIS A 139 4.74 -9.16 11.47
C HIS A 139 4.90 -10.68 11.35
N ALA A 140 3.81 -11.44 11.13
CA ALA A 140 3.86 -12.85 10.82
C ALA A 140 4.66 -13.13 9.53
N ILE A 141 4.36 -12.40 8.44
CA ILE A 141 5.11 -12.49 7.18
C ILE A 141 6.59 -12.14 7.40
N THR A 142 6.87 -11.06 8.16
CA THR A 142 8.26 -10.71 8.51
C THR A 142 8.95 -11.89 9.18
N LYS A 143 8.28 -12.52 10.14
CA LYS A 143 8.87 -13.60 10.93
C LYS A 143 9.18 -14.86 10.14
N ILE A 144 8.39 -15.19 9.13
CA ILE A 144 8.61 -16.33 8.22
C ILE A 144 9.37 -15.94 6.94
N SER A 145 9.95 -14.72 6.88
CA SER A 145 10.77 -14.26 5.75
C SER A 145 12.26 -14.28 6.07
N ASN A 146 13.08 -14.48 5.05
CA ASN A 146 14.53 -14.62 5.15
C ASN A 146 15.26 -13.31 4.80
N ILE A 147 14.68 -12.49 3.91
CA ILE A 147 15.24 -11.22 3.44
C ILE A 147 14.20 -10.12 3.61
N HIS A 148 14.64 -8.97 4.12
CA HIS A 148 13.76 -7.87 4.47
C HIS A 148 14.19 -6.57 3.79
N PHE A 149 13.35 -6.05 2.92
CA PHE A 149 13.50 -4.71 2.32
C PHE A 149 12.52 -3.75 2.97
N VAL A 150 13.01 -3.01 3.95
CA VAL A 150 12.20 -2.12 4.78
C VAL A 150 12.21 -0.69 4.27
N ALA A 151 11.13 0.05 4.55
CA ALA A 151 10.96 1.40 4.06
C ALA A 151 11.80 2.44 4.82
N THR A 152 12.01 2.24 6.13
CA THR A 152 12.62 3.23 7.02
C THR A 152 13.61 2.61 8.00
N GLU A 153 14.46 3.45 8.61
CA GLU A 153 15.36 3.00 9.67
C GLU A 153 14.62 2.52 10.93
N LYS A 154 13.44 3.10 11.24
CA LYS A 154 12.64 2.61 12.35
C LYS A 154 12.02 1.25 12.06
N SER A 155 11.58 1.01 10.82
CA SER A 155 11.12 -0.31 10.38
C SER A 155 12.25 -1.34 10.48
N LYS A 156 13.49 -0.99 10.07
CA LYS A 156 14.68 -1.84 10.28
C LYS A 156 14.88 -2.18 11.76
N LYS A 157 14.86 -1.18 12.64
CA LYS A 157 15.02 -1.42 14.09
C LYS A 157 13.95 -2.37 14.64
N ARG A 158 12.69 -2.28 14.17
CA ARG A 158 11.63 -3.21 14.60
C ARG A 158 11.89 -4.63 14.11
N VAL A 159 12.25 -4.80 12.83
CA VAL A 159 12.59 -6.11 12.24
C VAL A 159 13.76 -6.76 13.01
N LEU A 160 14.81 -6.00 13.32
CA LEU A 160 15.93 -6.51 14.12
C LEU A 160 15.50 -6.92 15.55
N ARG A 161 14.58 -6.16 16.18
CA ARG A 161 14.02 -6.54 17.50
C ARG A 161 13.17 -7.81 17.46
N MET A 162 12.69 -8.20 16.29
CA MET A 162 11.99 -9.48 16.09
C MET A 162 12.96 -10.65 15.94
N GLY A 163 14.27 -10.44 16.10
CA GLY A 163 15.30 -11.47 16.01
C GLY A 163 15.70 -11.81 14.57
N GLU A 164 15.60 -10.85 13.65
CA GLU A 164 16.04 -11.03 12.29
C GLU A 164 17.53 -10.69 12.14
N ASN A 165 18.24 -11.47 11.31
CA ASN A 165 19.67 -11.29 11.09
C ASN A 165 19.95 -9.98 10.34
N PRO A 166 20.77 -9.04 10.90
CA PRO A 166 21.10 -7.76 10.27
C PRO A 166 21.68 -7.86 8.86
N LYS A 167 22.33 -8.97 8.54
CA LYS A 167 22.90 -9.27 7.21
C LYS A 167 21.85 -9.28 6.10
N TYR A 168 20.58 -9.57 6.45
CA TYR A 168 19.48 -9.70 5.51
C TYR A 168 18.39 -8.64 5.68
N VAL A 169 18.67 -7.54 6.43
CA VAL A 169 17.72 -6.42 6.63
C VAL A 169 18.25 -5.13 6.01
N PHE A 170 17.62 -4.70 4.91
CA PHE A 170 18.08 -3.59 4.10
C PHE A 170 17.07 -2.44 4.09
N VAL A 171 17.52 -1.21 4.33
CA VAL A 171 16.68 0.00 4.17
C VAL A 171 16.75 0.42 2.70
N THR A 172 15.71 0.12 1.96
CA THR A 172 15.63 0.46 0.53
C THR A 172 14.76 1.68 0.26
N GLY A 173 13.90 2.04 1.19
CA GLY A 173 12.85 3.04 0.99
C GLY A 173 11.54 2.39 0.51
N SER A 174 10.51 3.21 0.34
CA SER A 174 9.23 2.76 -0.17
C SER A 174 9.21 2.69 -1.69
N LEU A 175 8.79 1.56 -2.25
CA LEU A 175 8.57 1.38 -3.69
C LEU A 175 7.55 2.37 -4.26
N SER A 176 6.63 2.86 -3.44
CA SER A 176 5.59 3.77 -3.89
C SER A 176 6.12 5.13 -4.37
N LEU A 177 7.36 5.47 -3.99
CA LEU A 177 8.02 6.71 -4.42
C LEU A 177 8.75 6.57 -5.76
N ASP A 178 9.03 5.37 -6.23
CA ASP A 178 9.87 5.17 -7.41
C ASP A 178 9.25 5.78 -8.69
N GLU A 179 7.97 5.53 -8.95
CA GLU A 179 7.27 6.12 -10.10
C GLU A 179 7.05 7.63 -9.93
N LEU A 180 6.79 8.06 -8.70
CA LEU A 180 6.55 9.46 -8.37
C LEU A 180 7.79 10.31 -8.63
N VAL A 181 8.97 9.85 -8.21
CA VAL A 181 10.26 10.54 -8.44
C VAL A 181 10.63 10.60 -9.91
N GLN A 182 10.23 9.59 -10.70
CA GLN A 182 10.41 9.57 -12.15
C GLN A 182 9.45 10.50 -12.91
N GLY A 183 8.55 11.19 -12.20
CA GLY A 183 7.57 12.09 -12.83
C GLY A 183 6.38 11.36 -13.48
N ASN A 184 6.18 10.08 -13.19
CA ASN A 184 5.10 9.27 -13.74
C ASN A 184 3.74 9.60 -13.09
N PHE A 185 3.25 10.81 -13.31
CA PHE A 185 1.92 11.26 -12.87
C PHE A 185 1.31 12.19 -13.92
N THR A 186 -0.02 12.18 -13.99
CA THR A 186 -0.79 12.99 -14.93
C THR A 186 -0.67 14.48 -14.59
N ASP A 187 -0.43 15.31 -15.56
CA ASP A 187 -0.33 16.77 -15.39
C ASP A 187 -1.68 17.43 -15.04
N LYS A 188 -1.61 18.66 -14.52
CA LYS A 188 -2.76 19.40 -14.02
C LYS A 188 -3.83 19.64 -15.08
N LYS A 189 -3.43 20.06 -16.31
CA LYS A 189 -4.38 20.39 -17.38
C LYS A 189 -5.14 19.15 -17.86
N THR A 190 -4.42 18.04 -18.02
CA THR A 190 -5.00 16.74 -18.39
C THR A 190 -5.99 16.25 -17.34
N LEU A 191 -5.66 16.33 -16.04
CA LEU A 191 -6.57 15.96 -14.96
C LEU A 191 -7.84 16.82 -14.96
N MET A 192 -7.69 18.13 -15.03
CA MET A 192 -8.83 19.06 -15.05
C MET A 192 -9.78 18.77 -16.21
N LYS A 193 -9.23 18.51 -17.42
CA LYS A 193 -10.01 18.14 -18.60
C LYS A 193 -10.67 16.76 -18.47
N LYS A 194 -9.89 15.75 -18.07
CA LYS A 194 -10.34 14.35 -18.00
C LYS A 194 -11.46 14.12 -16.99
N TYR A 195 -11.40 14.81 -15.85
CA TYR A 195 -12.31 14.64 -14.74
C TYR A 195 -13.34 15.77 -14.61
N ASN A 196 -13.24 16.79 -15.46
CA ASN A 196 -14.09 18.00 -15.41
C ASN A 196 -14.10 18.63 -14.02
N VAL A 197 -12.93 18.88 -13.45
CA VAL A 197 -12.75 19.45 -12.11
C VAL A 197 -11.78 20.63 -12.14
N LYS A 198 -11.96 21.57 -11.20
CA LYS A 198 -10.99 22.62 -10.95
C LYS A 198 -9.98 22.12 -9.91
N LEU A 199 -8.68 22.29 -10.18
CA LEU A 199 -7.62 21.94 -9.23
C LEU A 199 -6.87 23.18 -8.78
N ASP A 200 -6.86 23.42 -7.48
CA ASP A 200 -6.15 24.52 -6.85
C ASP A 200 -5.76 24.19 -5.40
N ASN A 201 -5.22 25.18 -4.69
CA ASN A 201 -4.79 25.00 -3.30
C ASN A 201 -5.94 24.84 -2.29
N HIS A 202 -7.20 24.97 -2.73
CA HIS A 202 -8.39 24.70 -1.92
C HIS A 202 -9.00 23.31 -2.22
N THR A 203 -8.51 22.63 -3.24
CA THR A 203 -9.00 21.30 -3.60
C THR A 203 -8.63 20.27 -2.52
N ILE A 204 -9.62 19.55 -2.03
CA ILE A 204 -9.50 18.49 -1.02
C ILE A 204 -9.44 17.15 -1.72
N ILE A 205 -8.47 16.30 -1.36
CA ILE A 205 -8.54 14.86 -1.65
C ILE A 205 -9.07 14.17 -0.40
N LEU A 206 -10.12 13.39 -0.53
CA LEU A 206 -10.66 12.55 0.54
C LEU A 206 -10.36 11.08 0.26
N LEU A 207 -9.57 10.46 1.13
CA LEU A 207 -9.26 9.02 1.07
C LEU A 207 -9.24 8.44 2.48
N GLN A 208 -10.37 7.91 2.91
CA GLN A 208 -10.54 7.30 4.24
C GLN A 208 -10.90 5.83 4.11
N HIS A 209 -10.18 4.98 4.84
CA HIS A 209 -10.38 3.54 4.92
C HIS A 209 -11.06 3.15 6.23
N PRO A 210 -11.78 2.02 6.27
CA PRO A 210 -12.24 1.47 7.54
C PRO A 210 -11.04 1.08 8.42
N VAL A 211 -11.23 1.13 9.73
CA VAL A 211 -10.30 0.56 10.71
C VAL A 211 -10.85 -0.81 11.07
N THR A 212 -10.17 -1.88 10.66
CA THR A 212 -10.69 -3.26 10.75
C THR A 212 -11.05 -3.69 12.16
N THR A 213 -10.32 -3.18 13.17
CA THR A 213 -10.60 -3.39 14.61
C THR A 213 -11.74 -2.52 15.15
N GLN A 214 -12.27 -1.58 14.36
CA GLN A 214 -13.33 -0.64 14.72
C GLN A 214 -14.46 -0.65 13.68
N ASN A 215 -14.70 -1.78 13.03
CA ASN A 215 -15.63 -1.88 11.88
C ASN A 215 -17.06 -1.42 12.21
N GLU A 216 -17.51 -1.61 13.44
CA GLU A 216 -18.82 -1.15 13.94
C GLU A 216 -18.97 0.38 13.86
N TYR A 217 -17.89 1.13 14.11
CA TYR A 217 -17.88 2.61 14.10
C TYR A 217 -17.61 3.21 12.71
N THR A 218 -17.31 2.41 11.68
CA THR A 218 -16.92 2.88 10.35
C THR A 218 -17.90 3.90 9.77
N GLU A 219 -19.21 3.65 9.90
CA GLU A 219 -20.22 4.56 9.36
C GLU A 219 -20.26 5.89 10.12
N LYS A 220 -20.16 5.87 11.45
CA LYS A 220 -20.09 7.08 12.28
C LYS A 220 -18.85 7.89 11.93
N GLN A 221 -17.70 7.24 11.85
CA GLN A 221 -16.41 7.89 11.55
C GLN A 221 -16.43 8.60 10.19
N ILE A 222 -16.93 7.95 9.13
CA ILE A 222 -16.99 8.58 7.81
C ILE A 222 -18.02 9.72 7.80
N LYS A 223 -19.20 9.57 8.42
CA LYS A 223 -20.19 10.64 8.52
C LYS A 223 -19.64 11.88 9.22
N THR A 224 -18.85 11.73 10.27
CA THR A 224 -18.16 12.82 10.98
C THR A 224 -17.23 13.59 10.05
N THR A 225 -16.40 12.88 9.28
CA THR A 225 -15.50 13.49 8.29
C THR A 225 -16.26 14.22 7.20
N LEU A 226 -17.32 13.59 6.66
CA LEU A 226 -18.12 14.17 5.58
C LEU A 226 -18.91 15.40 6.03
N LYS A 227 -19.37 15.44 7.30
CA LYS A 227 -20.00 16.63 7.89
C LYS A 227 -19.01 17.81 7.89
N ALA A 228 -17.77 17.62 8.30
CA ALA A 228 -16.76 18.66 8.29
C ALA A 228 -16.47 19.18 6.87
N ILE A 229 -16.32 18.27 5.89
CA ILE A 229 -16.08 18.61 4.48
C ILE A 229 -17.27 19.36 3.88
N SER A 230 -18.50 18.91 4.15
CA SER A 230 -19.71 19.56 3.62
C SER A 230 -19.91 20.98 4.13
N GLN A 231 -19.48 21.28 5.35
CA GLN A 231 -19.53 22.61 5.93
C GLN A 231 -18.48 23.59 5.38
N ILE A 232 -17.38 23.07 4.81
CA ILE A 232 -16.34 23.89 4.16
C ILE A 232 -16.71 24.19 2.71
N GLY A 233 -17.31 23.24 1.99
CA GLY A 233 -17.86 23.44 0.65
C GLY A 233 -16.83 23.58 -0.47
N TYR A 234 -15.56 23.21 -0.25
CA TYR A 234 -14.52 23.25 -1.29
C TYR A 234 -14.57 22.02 -2.20
N GLN A 235 -14.08 22.20 -3.44
CA GLN A 235 -13.92 21.10 -4.40
C GLN A 235 -13.25 19.91 -3.73
N THR A 236 -13.94 18.77 -3.74
CA THR A 236 -13.48 17.54 -3.10
C THR A 236 -13.42 16.38 -4.09
N ILE A 237 -12.24 15.80 -4.23
CA ILE A 237 -11.98 14.57 -4.98
C ILE A 237 -12.05 13.41 -3.99
N ALA A 238 -13.19 12.76 -3.91
CA ALA A 238 -13.42 11.64 -3.00
C ALA A 238 -13.11 10.32 -3.70
N ILE A 239 -12.31 9.46 -3.06
CA ILE A 239 -11.88 8.19 -3.62
C ILE A 239 -12.36 7.06 -2.70
N SER A 240 -12.89 5.99 -3.31
CA SER A 240 -13.34 4.82 -2.55
C SER A 240 -12.16 4.15 -1.81
N PRO A 241 -12.40 3.64 -0.58
CA PRO A 241 -11.41 2.84 0.11
C PRO A 241 -11.12 1.52 -0.61
N ASN A 242 -10.09 0.82 -0.16
CA ASN A 242 -9.80 -0.56 -0.56
C ASN A 242 -10.95 -1.51 -0.19
N ALA A 243 -10.87 -2.77 -0.66
CA ALA A 243 -11.87 -3.82 -0.42
C ALA A 243 -11.83 -4.40 1.02
N ASP A 244 -11.36 -3.63 2.01
CA ASP A 244 -11.31 -4.06 3.41
C ASP A 244 -12.72 -4.14 4.02
N PRO A 245 -12.96 -5.00 5.03
CA PRO A 245 -14.25 -5.07 5.73
C PRO A 245 -14.72 -3.70 6.20
N GLY A 246 -15.98 -3.34 5.90
CA GLY A 246 -16.56 -2.02 6.19
C GLY A 246 -16.49 -1.01 5.04
N ASN A 247 -15.81 -1.32 3.92
CA ASN A 247 -15.70 -0.42 2.79
C ASN A 247 -17.06 -0.04 2.18
N SER A 248 -18.02 -0.96 2.19
CA SER A 248 -19.38 -0.71 1.66
C SER A 248 -20.11 0.41 2.38
N LYS A 249 -19.89 0.55 3.69
CA LYS A 249 -20.45 1.66 4.49
C LYS A 249 -19.88 3.00 4.02
N ILE A 250 -18.57 3.09 3.82
CA ILE A 250 -17.90 4.31 3.33
C ILE A 250 -18.35 4.63 1.90
N PHE A 251 -18.37 3.62 1.02
CA PHE A 251 -18.82 3.78 -0.36
C PHE A 251 -20.22 4.40 -0.45
N LYS A 252 -21.17 3.87 0.32
CA LYS A 252 -22.56 4.39 0.37
C LYS A 252 -22.59 5.87 0.77
N GLN A 253 -21.83 6.26 1.79
CA GLN A 253 -21.80 7.63 2.28
C GLN A 253 -21.14 8.59 1.27
N LEU A 254 -20.04 8.17 0.61
CA LEU A 254 -19.39 8.97 -0.44
C LEU A 254 -20.29 9.17 -1.66
N ASN A 255 -20.96 8.08 -2.11
CA ASN A 255 -21.90 8.16 -3.22
C ASN A 255 -23.12 9.05 -2.89
N PHE A 256 -23.63 8.97 -1.68
CA PHE A 256 -24.70 9.87 -1.21
C PHE A 256 -24.25 11.33 -1.24
N LEU A 257 -23.06 11.62 -0.69
CA LEU A 257 -22.54 13.00 -0.62
C LEU A 257 -22.31 13.60 -2.02
N SER A 258 -21.79 12.82 -2.96
CA SER A 258 -21.52 13.28 -4.33
C SER A 258 -22.80 13.60 -5.11
N LYS A 259 -23.91 12.93 -4.79
CA LYS A 259 -25.23 13.26 -5.37
C LYS A 259 -25.83 14.53 -4.75
N LYS A 260 -25.52 14.77 -3.47
CA LYS A 260 -26.07 15.92 -2.72
C LYS A 260 -25.34 17.23 -3.04
N TYR A 261 -24.01 17.18 -3.25
CA TYR A 261 -23.18 18.37 -3.39
C TYR A 261 -22.36 18.36 -4.68
N LYS A 262 -22.56 19.34 -5.55
CA LYS A 262 -21.86 19.49 -6.84
C LYS A 262 -20.33 19.66 -6.71
N PHE A 263 -19.85 20.13 -5.55
CA PHE A 263 -18.41 20.28 -5.30
C PHE A 263 -17.72 18.96 -4.90
N VAL A 264 -18.45 17.84 -4.80
CA VAL A 264 -17.90 16.53 -4.48
C VAL A 264 -17.92 15.63 -5.72
N ASN A 265 -16.75 15.27 -6.21
CA ASN A 265 -16.57 14.29 -7.26
C ASN A 265 -16.11 12.97 -6.64
N PHE A 266 -16.94 11.93 -6.74
CA PHE A 266 -16.66 10.62 -6.19
C PHE A 266 -16.20 9.65 -7.29
N TYR A 267 -15.08 8.97 -7.02
CA TYR A 267 -14.49 7.95 -7.90
C TYR A 267 -14.30 6.64 -7.16
N ALA A 268 -14.87 5.57 -7.70
CA ALA A 268 -14.70 4.22 -7.16
C ALA A 268 -13.23 3.75 -7.26
N SER A 269 -12.49 4.25 -8.23
CA SER A 269 -11.06 3.99 -8.41
C SER A 269 -10.46 5.01 -9.38
N LEU A 270 -9.20 5.36 -9.17
CA LEU A 270 -8.41 6.18 -10.09
C LEU A 270 -7.18 5.40 -10.59
N PRO A 271 -6.73 5.61 -11.85
CA PRO A 271 -5.38 5.24 -12.26
C PRO A 271 -4.35 5.81 -11.30
N ARG A 272 -3.25 5.09 -11.05
CA ARG A 272 -2.24 5.54 -10.08
C ARG A 272 -1.61 6.87 -10.49
N GLU A 273 -1.29 7.04 -11.77
CA GLU A 273 -0.75 8.27 -12.33
C GLU A 273 -1.68 9.47 -12.14
N ASP A 274 -2.99 9.27 -12.26
CA ASP A 274 -3.98 10.33 -12.02
C ASP A 274 -4.09 10.66 -10.52
N TYR A 275 -4.10 9.64 -9.67
CA TYR A 275 -4.09 9.81 -8.21
C TYR A 275 -2.86 10.60 -7.74
N LEU A 276 -1.67 10.26 -8.23
CA LEU A 276 -0.44 10.98 -7.90
C LEU A 276 -0.47 12.43 -8.41
N GLY A 277 -1.06 12.66 -9.59
CA GLY A 277 -1.29 13.99 -10.12
C GLY A 277 -2.26 14.80 -9.25
N PHE A 278 -3.39 14.22 -8.84
CA PHE A 278 -4.30 14.87 -7.88
C PHE A 278 -3.57 15.21 -6.58
N LEU A 279 -2.80 14.28 -6.03
CA LEU A 279 -2.04 14.51 -4.80
C LEU A 279 -1.03 15.67 -4.94
N LYS A 280 -0.39 15.80 -6.09
CA LYS A 280 0.55 16.89 -6.38
C LYS A 280 -0.14 18.25 -6.49
N TYR A 281 -1.32 18.33 -7.11
CA TYR A 281 -1.92 19.61 -7.49
C TYR A 281 -3.08 20.06 -6.61
N SER A 282 -3.50 19.26 -5.64
CA SER A 282 -4.54 19.63 -4.64
C SER A 282 -3.94 20.30 -3.42
N GLY A 283 -4.78 20.96 -2.62
CA GLY A 283 -4.38 21.72 -1.43
C GLY A 283 -4.10 20.86 -0.21
N VAL A 284 -4.91 19.81 0.03
CA VAL A 284 -4.83 18.98 1.22
C VAL A 284 -5.34 17.56 0.95
N LEU A 285 -4.75 16.58 1.62
CA LEU A 285 -5.32 15.24 1.72
C LEU A 285 -5.96 15.06 3.09
N VAL A 286 -7.20 14.58 3.11
CA VAL A 286 -7.99 14.28 4.32
C VAL A 286 -8.29 12.79 4.35
N GLY A 287 -8.10 12.14 5.49
CA GLY A 287 -8.40 10.73 5.70
C GLY A 287 -7.31 9.99 6.45
N ASN A 288 -7.25 8.68 6.27
CA ASN A 288 -6.31 7.81 6.99
C ASN A 288 -5.53 6.87 6.08
N SER A 289 -5.28 7.30 4.84
CA SER A 289 -4.47 6.54 3.89
C SER A 289 -2.98 6.68 4.19
N SER A 290 -2.24 5.58 4.10
CA SER A 290 -0.76 5.60 4.19
C SER A 290 -0.10 6.43 3.09
N SER A 291 -0.79 6.62 1.98
CA SER A 291 -0.35 7.48 0.88
C SER A 291 -0.14 8.93 1.31
N GLY A 292 -0.95 9.46 2.24
CA GLY A 292 -0.72 10.78 2.82
C GLY A 292 0.63 10.90 3.53
N LEU A 293 1.05 9.83 4.21
CA LEU A 293 2.31 9.79 4.93
C LEU A 293 3.51 9.57 4.02
N ILE A 294 3.36 8.79 2.95
CA ILE A 294 4.46 8.38 2.08
C ILE A 294 4.55 9.34 0.88
N GLU A 295 3.63 9.25 -0.06
CA GLU A 295 3.62 10.09 -1.28
C GLU A 295 3.32 11.56 -0.94
N GLY A 296 2.40 11.78 0.00
CA GLY A 296 2.05 13.13 0.48
C GLY A 296 3.24 13.86 1.10
N SER A 297 4.11 13.15 1.83
CA SER A 297 5.34 13.73 2.41
C SER A 297 6.37 14.10 1.34
N TYR A 298 6.43 13.35 0.25
CA TYR A 298 7.31 13.68 -0.88
C TYR A 298 6.81 14.90 -1.65
N PHE A 299 5.51 15.03 -1.88
CA PHE A 299 4.94 16.23 -2.50
C PHE A 299 4.85 17.43 -1.54
N GLY A 300 5.04 17.20 -0.24
CA GLY A 300 4.87 18.23 0.78
C GLY A 300 3.43 18.73 0.92
N ILE A 301 2.43 17.95 0.43
CA ILE A 301 1.02 18.32 0.60
C ILE A 301 0.62 18.19 2.08
N PRO A 302 -0.11 19.17 2.65
CA PRO A 302 -0.69 19.04 3.97
C PRO A 302 -1.60 17.81 4.05
N VAL A 303 -1.55 17.09 5.17
CA VAL A 303 -2.36 15.88 5.39
C VAL A 303 -3.08 15.99 6.73
N ILE A 304 -4.39 15.93 6.70
CA ILE A 304 -5.22 15.77 7.90
C ILE A 304 -5.45 14.28 8.09
N ASN A 305 -4.64 13.67 8.96
CA ASN A 305 -4.72 12.24 9.27
C ASN A 305 -5.80 12.00 10.32
N ILE A 306 -6.89 11.32 9.92
CA ILE A 306 -8.07 11.13 10.76
C ILE A 306 -8.04 9.78 11.48
N GLY A 307 -8.14 9.80 12.81
CA GLY A 307 -8.24 8.62 13.66
C GLY A 307 -6.94 7.86 13.83
N SER A 308 -7.07 6.60 14.27
CA SER A 308 -5.94 5.81 14.80
C SER A 308 -5.18 4.97 13.77
N ARG A 309 -5.73 4.77 12.55
CA ARG A 309 -5.17 3.82 11.57
C ARG A 309 -3.69 4.03 11.26
N GLN A 310 -3.23 5.30 11.20
CA GLN A 310 -1.84 5.66 10.90
C GLN A 310 -1.12 6.29 12.10
N LEU A 311 -1.69 6.23 13.31
CA LEU A 311 -1.21 7.00 14.46
C LEU A 311 0.25 6.68 14.83
N ARG A 312 0.65 5.42 14.77
CA ARG A 312 1.99 4.94 15.15
C ARG A 312 3.03 5.00 14.03
N ARG A 313 2.59 5.32 12.80
CA ARG A 313 3.48 5.36 11.63
C ARG A 313 4.40 6.59 11.67
N GLU A 314 5.57 6.49 11.05
CA GLU A 314 6.46 7.63 10.89
C GLU A 314 5.81 8.70 10.05
N LYS A 315 5.92 9.95 10.52
CA LYS A 315 5.27 11.11 9.91
C LYS A 315 6.28 12.22 9.68
N ALA A 316 6.14 12.87 8.53
CA ALA A 316 6.83 14.13 8.26
C ALA A 316 6.01 15.31 8.81
N LYS A 317 6.57 16.50 8.73
CA LYS A 317 5.96 17.74 9.27
C LYS A 317 4.65 18.15 8.58
N ASN A 318 4.33 17.56 7.41
CA ASN A 318 3.11 17.83 6.66
C ASN A 318 1.88 17.10 7.22
N VAL A 319 2.03 16.17 8.17
CA VAL A 319 0.94 15.34 8.69
C VAL A 319 0.45 15.90 10.01
N ILE A 320 -0.86 16.14 10.09
CA ILE A 320 -1.56 16.67 11.25
C ILE A 320 -2.59 15.63 11.68
N ASP A 321 -2.46 15.10 12.89
CA ASP A 321 -3.41 14.12 13.44
C ASP A 321 -4.64 14.81 14.01
N VAL A 322 -5.81 14.22 13.72
CA VAL A 322 -7.11 14.65 14.27
C VAL A 322 -7.91 13.40 14.64
N THR A 323 -8.70 13.48 15.71
CA THR A 323 -9.62 12.39 16.09
C THR A 323 -10.72 12.20 15.05
N ASN A 324 -11.37 11.04 15.02
CA ASN A 324 -12.43 10.70 14.06
C ASN A 324 -13.85 10.82 14.63
N ASP A 325 -14.00 11.42 15.79
CA ASP A 325 -15.26 11.57 16.53
C ASP A 325 -15.76 13.02 16.66
N ASP A 326 -14.92 14.01 16.33
CA ASP A 326 -15.24 15.46 16.38
C ASP A 326 -15.18 16.11 15.00
N SER A 327 -16.35 16.36 14.40
CA SER A 327 -16.45 17.02 13.09
C SER A 327 -16.00 18.48 13.12
N ASP A 328 -16.14 19.18 14.26
CA ASP A 328 -15.76 20.58 14.36
C ASP A 328 -14.24 20.72 14.52
N ALA A 329 -13.60 19.79 15.22
CA ALA A 329 -12.13 19.72 15.24
C ALA A 329 -11.55 19.45 13.85
N ILE A 330 -12.12 18.50 13.10
CA ILE A 330 -11.73 18.22 11.70
C ILE A 330 -11.92 19.48 10.86
N LYS A 331 -13.08 20.13 10.94
CA LYS A 331 -13.40 21.35 10.19
C LYS A 331 -12.43 22.49 10.50
N ARG A 332 -12.21 22.81 11.79
CA ARG A 332 -11.27 23.87 12.20
C ARG A 332 -9.88 23.62 11.67
N LYS A 333 -9.38 22.36 11.78
CA LYS A 333 -8.04 22.00 11.34
C LYS A 333 -7.93 22.03 9.82
N LEU A 334 -8.92 21.54 9.11
CA LEU A 334 -8.98 21.56 7.66
C LEU A 334 -9.04 22.99 7.13
N PHE A 335 -9.89 23.83 7.67
CA PHE A 335 -10.03 25.23 7.29
C PHE A 335 -8.73 26.03 7.53
N SER A 336 -8.13 25.91 8.70
CA SER A 336 -6.85 26.57 9.02
C SER A 336 -5.69 26.09 8.13
N THR A 337 -5.69 24.81 7.76
CA THR A 337 -4.65 24.21 6.91
C THR A 337 -4.75 24.71 5.46
N ILE A 338 -5.97 24.72 4.89
CA ILE A 338 -6.22 25.14 3.51
C ILE A 338 -5.95 26.64 3.33
N ASN A 339 -6.35 27.46 4.30
CA ASN A 339 -6.19 28.91 4.25
C ASN A 339 -4.82 29.39 4.79
N SER A 340 -3.93 28.47 5.13
CA SER A 340 -2.56 28.82 5.53
C SER A 340 -1.78 29.40 4.36
N LYS A 341 -0.98 30.46 4.63
CA LYS A 341 0.00 30.97 3.65
C LYS A 341 1.01 29.92 3.21
N LYS A 342 1.24 28.90 4.04
CA LYS A 342 2.14 27.77 3.77
C LYS A 342 1.42 26.63 3.08
N ASN A 343 1.29 26.72 1.77
CA ASN A 343 0.56 25.74 0.95
C ASN A 343 1.30 24.41 0.74
N ARG A 344 2.60 24.34 1.06
CA ARG A 344 3.44 23.14 0.94
C ARG A 344 4.47 23.08 2.05
N TYR A 345 4.77 21.87 2.47
CA TYR A 345 5.88 21.56 3.39
C TYR A 345 7.13 21.16 2.61
N PRO A 346 8.33 21.27 3.21
CA PRO A 346 9.53 20.72 2.60
C PRO A 346 9.38 19.24 2.30
N VAL A 347 9.97 18.80 1.19
CA VAL A 347 10.03 17.37 0.80
C VAL A 347 10.66 16.56 1.93
N SER A 348 10.03 15.47 2.31
CA SER A 348 10.55 14.54 3.30
C SER A 348 11.00 13.24 2.66
N TYR A 349 12.21 12.82 3.00
CA TYR A 349 12.83 11.58 2.53
C TYR A 349 12.76 10.44 3.57
N ILE A 350 11.90 10.54 4.57
CA ILE A 350 11.74 9.49 5.61
C ILE A 350 11.50 8.11 4.95
N TYR A 351 10.71 8.07 3.87
CA TYR A 351 10.39 6.86 3.13
C TYR A 351 11.29 6.61 1.91
N GLY A 352 12.43 7.32 1.80
CA GLY A 352 13.40 7.13 0.72
C GLY A 352 13.34 8.18 -0.38
N LYS A 353 14.12 7.95 -1.43
CA LYS A 353 14.37 8.91 -2.53
C LYS A 353 13.89 8.38 -3.90
N GLY A 354 13.04 7.33 -3.95
CA GLY A 354 12.49 6.81 -5.20
C GLY A 354 13.47 6.00 -6.07
N ASN A 355 14.31 5.21 -5.44
CA ASN A 355 15.22 4.27 -6.11
C ASN A 355 15.19 2.87 -5.47
N SER A 356 14.08 2.55 -4.82
CA SER A 356 13.91 1.32 -4.03
C SER A 356 13.97 0.08 -4.92
N SER A 357 13.30 0.07 -6.05
CA SER A 357 13.29 -1.06 -7.00
C SER A 357 14.69 -1.40 -7.50
N LYS A 358 15.51 -0.39 -7.87
CA LYS A 358 16.89 -0.61 -8.32
C LYS A 358 17.77 -1.22 -7.22
N LYS A 359 17.61 -0.74 -5.98
CA LYS A 359 18.33 -1.29 -4.81
C LYS A 359 17.94 -2.75 -4.57
N ILE A 360 16.63 -3.05 -4.54
CA ILE A 360 16.09 -4.39 -4.32
C ILE A 360 16.63 -5.35 -5.38
N VAL A 361 16.53 -5.00 -6.66
CA VAL A 361 17.05 -5.84 -7.76
C VAL A 361 18.54 -6.10 -7.59
N LYS A 362 19.35 -5.06 -7.30
CA LYS A 362 20.79 -5.22 -7.07
C LYS A 362 21.09 -6.20 -5.94
N TYR A 363 20.38 -6.13 -4.81
CA TYR A 363 20.53 -7.07 -3.70
C TYR A 363 20.13 -8.50 -4.11
N LEU A 364 19.00 -8.67 -4.79
CA LEU A 364 18.55 -10.00 -5.25
C LEU A 364 19.49 -10.63 -6.25
N GLU A 365 20.14 -9.85 -7.12
CA GLU A 365 21.16 -10.33 -8.04
C GLU A 365 22.41 -10.86 -7.34
N THR A 366 22.78 -10.27 -6.21
CA THR A 366 24.06 -10.53 -5.51
C THR A 366 23.93 -11.47 -4.33
N ILE A 367 22.78 -11.53 -3.65
CA ILE A 367 22.57 -12.41 -2.49
C ILE A 367 22.74 -13.88 -2.92
N LYS A 368 23.63 -14.60 -2.23
CA LYS A 368 23.80 -16.05 -2.40
C LYS A 368 22.73 -16.80 -1.62
N ILE A 369 22.13 -17.80 -2.26
CA ILE A 369 21.23 -18.73 -1.61
C ILE A 369 22.09 -19.78 -0.92
N SER A 370 22.27 -19.65 0.37
CA SER A 370 23.06 -20.54 1.21
C SER A 370 22.16 -21.29 2.18
N LYS A 371 22.67 -22.35 2.76
CA LYS A 371 22.00 -23.08 3.85
C LYS A 371 21.65 -22.13 5.01
N GLU A 372 22.57 -21.24 5.40
CA GLU A 372 22.36 -20.19 6.41
C GLU A 372 21.17 -19.25 6.10
N LEU A 373 20.94 -18.94 4.83
CA LEU A 373 19.79 -18.13 4.42
C LEU A 373 18.47 -18.92 4.53
N ILE A 374 18.47 -20.19 4.17
CA ILE A 374 17.27 -21.05 4.19
C ILE A 374 16.94 -21.45 5.63
N GLU A 375 17.92 -22.00 6.35
CA GLU A 375 17.81 -22.43 7.76
C GLU A 375 17.96 -21.24 8.70
N LYS A 376 17.00 -20.34 8.63
CA LYS A 376 16.98 -19.12 9.41
C LYS A 376 16.97 -19.38 10.91
N GLN A 377 17.94 -18.80 11.63
CA GLN A 377 18.01 -18.85 13.09
C GLN A 377 17.56 -17.53 13.71
N TYR A 378 17.09 -17.59 14.94
CA TYR A 378 16.85 -16.40 15.75
C TYR A 378 18.18 -15.67 16.00
N TYR A 379 18.22 -14.38 15.69
CA TYR A 379 19.41 -13.56 15.92
C TYR A 379 19.28 -12.76 17.20
N ASN A 380 20.09 -13.12 18.20
CA ASN A 380 20.25 -12.34 19.41
C ASN A 380 21.70 -11.82 19.51
N LYS A 381 21.82 -10.50 19.56
CA LYS A 381 23.16 -9.87 19.64
C LYS A 381 23.89 -10.20 20.95
N ASN A 382 23.15 -10.53 22.01
CA ASN A 382 23.69 -10.77 23.36
C ASN A 382 24.00 -12.25 23.64
N GLU A 383 23.71 -13.15 22.67
CA GLU A 383 23.97 -14.61 22.79
C GLU A 383 25.19 -15.06 21.98
N ARG A 384 26.05 -14.11 21.57
CA ARG A 384 27.30 -14.43 20.86
C ARG A 384 28.51 -14.16 21.74
#